data_c32ffbc8e7c6e5602d1732512ba4b0f6
#
_entry.id   c32ffbc8e7c6e5602d1732512ba4b0f6
#
_cell.length_a   1.000
_cell.length_b   1.000
_cell.length_c   1.000
_cell.angle_alpha   90.00
_cell.angle_beta   90.00
_cell.angle_gamma   90.00
#
_symmetry.space_group_name_H-M   'P 1'
#
loop_
_entity.id
_entity.type
_entity.pdbx_description
1 polymer ?
#
loop_
_entity_poly.entity_id
_entity_poly.type
_entity_poly.pdbx_seq_one_letter_code
_entity_poly.pdbx_strand_id
1 'polypeptide(L)' 'MALDHEAIYAAHSDVVSIDDGQGAFDKDGKSVTIDSTKVAAARKAIDDAAAAI' A
#
# COMPACT_ATOMS: atom_id res chain seq x y z
N MET A 1 14.90 2.22 2.52
CA MET A 1 13.92 3.19 1.97
C MET A 1 12.53 2.81 2.46
N ALA A 2 11.77 3.77 2.96
CA ALA A 2 10.45 3.48 3.52
C ALA A 2 9.45 3.11 2.41
N LEU A 3 8.56 2.16 2.70
CA LEU A 3 7.47 1.79 1.81
C LEU A 3 6.36 2.84 1.88
N ASP A 4 5.58 2.94 0.82
CA ASP A 4 4.42 3.84 0.77
C ASP A 4 3.22 3.14 1.44
N HIS A 5 3.15 3.21 2.76
CA HIS A 5 2.15 2.49 3.55
C HIS A 5 0.71 2.84 3.13
N GLU A 6 0.42 4.12 2.98
CA GLU A 6 -0.94 4.56 2.62
C GLU A 6 -1.39 3.99 1.27
N ALA A 7 -0.52 4.07 0.27
CA ALA A 7 -0.84 3.55 -1.06
C ALA A 7 -0.94 2.02 -1.07
N ILE A 8 -0.10 1.34 -0.28
CA ILE A 8 -0.15 -0.12 -0.18
C ILE A 8 -1.46 -0.56 0.46
N TYR A 9 -1.90 0.07 1.54
CA TYR A 9 -3.19 -0.24 2.16
C TYR A 9 -4.35 0.01 1.20
N ALA A 10 -4.28 1.07 0.41
CA ALA A 10 -5.32 1.39 -0.56
C ALA A 10 -5.34 0.40 -1.73
N ALA A 11 -4.16 -0.07 -2.16
CA ALA A 11 -4.03 -0.99 -3.30
C ALA A 11 -4.34 -2.44 -2.92
N HIS A 12 -4.05 -2.82 -1.67
CA HIS A 12 -4.18 -4.20 -1.18
C HIS A 12 -5.02 -4.23 0.08
N SER A 13 -6.33 -4.45 -0.09
CA SER A 13 -7.30 -4.39 1.02
C SER A 13 -7.09 -5.48 2.08
N ASP A 14 -6.39 -6.56 1.75
CA ASP A 14 -6.09 -7.65 2.67
C ASP A 14 -4.86 -7.40 3.55
N VAL A 15 -4.08 -6.37 3.25
CA VAL A 15 -2.91 -6.00 4.05
C VAL A 15 -3.36 -5.35 5.35
N VAL A 16 -2.87 -5.85 6.49
CA VAL A 16 -3.17 -5.30 7.82
C VAL A 16 -1.94 -4.75 8.51
N SER A 17 -0.74 -5.11 8.06
CA SER A 17 0.51 -4.56 8.61
C SER A 17 1.56 -4.45 7.53
N ILE A 18 2.46 -3.48 7.69
CA ILE A 18 3.56 -3.25 6.76
C ILE A 18 4.83 -3.01 7.56
N ASP A 19 5.90 -3.69 7.15
CA ASP A 19 7.24 -3.50 7.70
C ASP A 19 8.15 -3.01 6.59
N ASP A 20 8.81 -1.89 6.77
CA ASP A 20 9.69 -1.30 5.75
C ASP A 20 10.83 -2.23 5.34
N GLY A 21 11.23 -3.13 6.21
CA GLY A 21 12.31 -4.08 5.93
C GLY A 21 11.83 -5.41 5.37
N GLN A 22 10.58 -5.80 5.62
CA GLN A 22 10.07 -7.14 5.28
C GLN A 22 8.89 -7.15 4.33
N GLY A 23 8.16 -6.05 4.19
CA GLY A 23 7.03 -5.92 3.28
C GLY A 23 5.68 -5.94 3.98
N ALA A 24 4.64 -6.37 3.27
CA ALA A 24 3.26 -6.34 3.74
C ALA A 24 2.78 -7.72 4.18
N PHE A 25 1.89 -7.73 5.16
CA PHE A 25 1.34 -8.98 5.73
C PHE A 25 -0.17 -8.87 5.89
N ASP A 26 -0.87 -10.00 5.75
CA ASP A 26 -2.30 -10.07 5.96
C ASP A 26 -2.63 -10.37 7.44
N LYS A 27 -3.93 -10.52 7.74
CA LYS A 27 -4.40 -10.80 9.11
C LYS A 27 -3.89 -12.11 9.69
N ASP A 28 -3.48 -13.04 8.83
CA ASP A 28 -2.94 -14.34 9.23
C ASP A 28 -1.41 -14.30 9.38
N GLY A 29 -0.81 -13.14 9.17
CA GLY A 29 0.65 -12.97 9.23
C GLY A 29 1.39 -13.48 8.00
N LYS A 30 0.66 -13.75 6.92
CA LYS A 30 1.26 -14.21 5.66
C LYS A 30 1.70 -13.02 4.82
N SER A 31 2.82 -13.20 4.12
CA SER A 31 3.36 -12.20 3.23
C SER A 31 2.41 -11.94 2.05
N VAL A 32 2.13 -10.66 1.80
CA VAL A 32 1.31 -10.24 0.66
C VAL A 32 2.25 -9.63 -0.39
N THR A 33 2.14 -10.12 -1.63
CA THR A 33 2.94 -9.57 -2.73
C THR A 33 2.46 -8.16 -3.07
N ILE A 34 3.38 -7.20 -2.98
CA ILE A 34 3.08 -5.80 -3.30
C ILE A 34 3.21 -5.61 -4.82
N ASP A 35 2.11 -5.18 -5.46
CA ASP A 35 2.09 -4.88 -6.88
C ASP A 35 2.41 -3.39 -7.07
N SER A 36 3.60 -3.09 -7.60
CA SER A 36 4.06 -1.72 -7.76
C SER A 36 3.15 -0.90 -8.70
N THR A 37 2.54 -1.52 -9.69
CA THR A 37 1.61 -0.86 -10.60
C THR A 37 0.34 -0.43 -9.86
N LYS A 38 -0.21 -1.32 -9.04
CA LYS A 38 -1.40 -1.01 -8.23
C LYS A 38 -1.08 0.05 -7.18
N VAL A 39 0.08 -0.02 -6.56
CA VAL A 39 0.51 0.96 -5.56
C VAL A 39 0.69 2.34 -6.21
N ALA A 40 1.28 2.41 -7.39
CA ALA A 40 1.44 3.67 -8.12
C ALA A 40 0.07 4.27 -8.48
N ALA A 41 -0.87 3.44 -8.93
CA ALA A 41 -2.23 3.89 -9.24
C ALA A 41 -2.96 4.39 -7.98
N ALA A 42 -2.78 3.69 -6.85
CA ALA A 42 -3.37 4.10 -5.58
C ALA A 42 -2.77 5.43 -5.10
N ARG A 43 -1.47 5.62 -5.21
CA ARG A 43 -0.80 6.88 -4.86
C ARG A 43 -1.34 8.03 -5.71
N LYS A 44 -1.50 7.81 -7.01
CA LYS A 44 -2.06 8.83 -7.89
C LYS A 44 -3.49 9.20 -7.47
N ALA A 45 -4.32 8.21 -7.16
CA ALA A 45 -5.71 8.46 -6.73
C ALA A 45 -5.76 9.24 -5.41
N ILE A 46 -4.89 8.91 -4.45
CA ILE A 46 -4.82 9.61 -3.17
C ILE A 46 -4.41 11.08 -3.39
N ASP A 47 -3.37 11.29 -4.19
CA ASP A 47 -2.86 12.63 -4.46
C ASP A 47 -3.87 13.46 -5.26
N ASP A 48 -4.58 12.86 -6.22
CA ASP A 48 -5.62 13.53 -7.00
C ASP A 48 -6.79 13.93 -6.10
N ALA A 49 -7.20 13.08 -5.16
CA ALA A 49 -8.26 13.39 -4.21
C ALA A 49 -7.86 14.53 -3.28
N ALA A 50 -6.61 14.54 -2.83
CA ALA A 50 -6.09 15.61 -1.99
C ALA A 50 -6.00 16.93 -2.76
N ALA A 51 -5.63 16.87 -4.04
CA ALA A 51 -5.50 18.05 -4.89
C ALA A 51 -6.86 18.64 -5.34
N ALA A 52 -7.92 17.85 -5.23
CA ALA A 52 -9.27 18.25 -5.69
C ALA A 52 -9.97 19.24 -4.77
N ILE A 53 -9.39 19.54 -3.62
CA ILE A 53 -9.99 20.45 -2.62
C ILE A 53 -9.74 21.91 -2.99
#